data_fa4fffbe50de12b12721dabb47f33e64
#
_entry.id   fa4fffbe50de12b12721dabb47f33e64
#
_cell.length_a   1.000
_cell.length_b   1.000
_cell.length_c   1.000
_cell.angle_alpha   90.00
_cell.angle_beta   90.00
_cell.angle_gamma   90.00
#
_symmetry.space_group_name_H-M   'P 1'
#
loop_
_entity.id
_entity.type
_entity.pdbx_description
1 polymer ?
#
loop_
_entity_poly.entity_id
_entity_poly.type
_entity_poly.pdbx_seq_one_letter_code
_entity_poly.pdbx_strand_id
1 'polypeptide(L)'
;MTFKQKIKSHYQNLLSEKINELRFMISDLAQDAQNDAKGSAGDKHETALSMMHLEQEKLNQKLAEIIAQKNVVDKIDADAIHTKVALGSLVQTNEMLFYISAALPKIQLENKTIIAVSPQSPLGSQLMGKSLGDEVEINKNRFQIKSIE
;
A
#
# COMPACT_ATOMS: atom_id res chain seq x y z
N MET A 1 -22.23 2.48 -5.26
CA MET A 1 -20.97 2.96 -4.66
C MET A 1 -20.39 4.13 -5.43
N THR A 2 -19.93 5.14 -4.73
CA THR A 2 -19.18 6.24 -5.33
C THR A 2 -17.82 5.75 -5.84
N PHE A 3 -17.16 6.53 -6.66
CA PHE A 3 -15.83 6.16 -7.17
C PHE A 3 -14.81 6.03 -6.04
N LYS A 4 -14.83 6.93 -5.07
CA LYS A 4 -13.95 6.84 -3.88
C LYS A 4 -14.23 5.59 -3.05
N GLN A 5 -15.50 5.21 -2.90
CA GLN A 5 -15.87 3.96 -2.21
C GLN A 5 -15.33 2.74 -2.97
N LYS A 6 -15.39 2.76 -4.29
CA LYS A 6 -14.83 1.68 -5.13
C LYS A 6 -13.32 1.58 -5.00
N ILE A 7 -12.62 2.72 -4.95
CA ILE A 7 -11.16 2.75 -4.76
C ILE A 7 -10.80 2.15 -3.41
N LYS A 8 -11.45 2.59 -2.35
CA LYS A 8 -11.21 2.07 -0.99
C LYS A 8 -11.45 0.57 -0.93
N SER A 9 -12.58 0.11 -1.45
CA SER A 9 -12.93 -1.31 -1.47
C SER A 9 -11.92 -2.14 -2.27
N HIS A 10 -11.47 -1.64 -3.41
CA HIS A 10 -10.47 -2.31 -4.23
C HIS A 10 -9.16 -2.50 -3.45
N TYR A 11 -8.67 -1.45 -2.81
CA TYR A 11 -7.44 -1.54 -2.01
C TYR A 11 -7.61 -2.42 -0.77
N GLN A 12 -8.76 -2.35 -0.11
CA GLN A 12 -9.04 -3.24 1.03
C GLN A 12 -8.96 -4.71 0.62
N ASN A 13 -9.56 -5.07 -0.50
CA ASN A 13 -9.54 -6.44 -1.02
C ASN A 13 -8.12 -6.86 -1.42
N LEU A 14 -7.41 -6.02 -2.12
CA LEU A 14 -6.03 -6.27 -2.56
C LEU A 14 -5.11 -6.49 -1.35
N LEU A 15 -5.22 -5.66 -0.33
CA LEU A 15 -4.40 -5.77 0.88
C LEU A 15 -4.78 -6.97 1.73
N SER A 16 -6.08 -7.31 1.82
CA SER A 16 -6.55 -8.51 2.50
C SER A 16 -6.02 -9.78 1.85
N GLU A 17 -6.05 -9.85 0.53
CA GLU A 17 -5.47 -10.98 -0.21
C GLU A 17 -3.97 -11.12 0.04
N LYS A 18 -3.25 -10.00 0.04
CA LYS A 18 -1.82 -9.97 0.29
C LYS A 18 -1.48 -10.41 1.72
N ILE A 19 -2.26 -9.99 2.69
CA ILE A 19 -2.11 -10.40 4.10
C ILE A 19 -2.30 -11.91 4.22
N ASN A 20 -3.34 -12.46 3.62
CA ASN A 20 -3.62 -13.90 3.67
C ASN A 20 -2.52 -14.71 2.99
N GLU A 21 -2.03 -14.23 1.86
CA GLU A 21 -0.93 -14.86 1.12
C GLU A 21 0.36 -14.89 1.97
N LEU A 22 0.71 -13.78 2.61
CA LEU A 22 1.88 -13.70 3.46
C LEU A 22 1.76 -14.60 4.70
N ARG A 23 0.59 -14.64 5.32
CA ARG A 23 0.33 -15.52 6.47
C ARG A 23 0.47 -16.99 6.07
N PHE A 24 -0.01 -17.35 4.89
CA PHE A 24 0.16 -18.70 4.37
C PHE A 24 1.64 -19.03 4.16
N MET A 25 2.39 -18.13 3.54
CA MET A 25 3.83 -18.32 3.31
C MET A 25 4.61 -18.48 4.62
N ILE A 26 4.28 -17.68 5.62
CA ILE A 26 4.91 -17.76 6.95
C ILE A 26 4.61 -19.10 7.61
N SER A 27 3.35 -19.54 7.55
CA SER A 27 2.92 -20.83 8.12
C SER A 27 3.59 -22.02 7.43
N ASP A 28 3.65 -21.97 6.10
CA ASP A 28 4.29 -23.02 5.29
C ASP A 28 5.78 -23.12 5.60
N LEU A 29 6.46 -22.01 5.69
CA LEU A 29 7.88 -21.96 6.03
C LEU A 29 8.14 -22.46 7.45
N ALA A 30 7.27 -22.18 8.41
CA ALA A 30 7.36 -22.68 9.78
C ALA A 30 7.22 -24.21 9.83
N GLN A 31 6.32 -24.78 9.03
CA GLN A 31 6.17 -26.25 8.92
C GLN A 31 7.41 -26.89 8.30
N ASP A 32 7.97 -26.30 7.26
CA ASP A 32 9.19 -26.79 6.62
C ASP A 32 10.35 -26.77 7.59
N ALA A 33 10.49 -25.72 8.40
CA ALA A 33 11.53 -25.62 9.42
C ALA A 33 11.39 -26.72 10.48
N GLN A 34 10.16 -27.06 10.91
CA GLN A 34 9.89 -28.14 11.85
C GLN A 34 10.24 -29.50 11.26
N ASN A 35 9.88 -29.73 10.01
CA ASN A 35 10.18 -30.97 9.33
C ASN A 35 11.69 -31.19 9.17
N ASP A 36 12.42 -30.17 8.81
CA ASP A 36 13.89 -30.24 8.71
C ASP A 36 14.54 -30.48 10.07
N ALA A 37 14.01 -29.90 11.14
CA ALA A 37 14.51 -30.13 12.50
C ALA A 37 14.40 -31.57 12.95
N LYS A 38 13.48 -32.35 12.39
CA LYS A 38 13.29 -33.76 12.72
C LYS A 38 14.10 -34.72 11.86
N GLY A 39 14.57 -34.27 10.70
CA GLY A 39 15.07 -35.16 9.65
C GLY A 39 16.56 -35.20 9.44
N SER A 40 17.36 -34.26 9.89
CA SER A 40 18.79 -34.26 9.60
C SER A 40 19.63 -33.69 10.73
N ALA A 41 20.90 -34.11 10.78
CA ALA A 41 21.88 -33.65 11.74
C ALA A 41 23.07 -33.07 10.97
N GLY A 42 23.71 -32.02 11.54
CA GLY A 42 24.94 -31.46 11.01
C GLY A 42 24.83 -30.02 10.54
N ASP A 43 25.95 -29.50 10.07
CA ASP A 43 26.12 -28.08 9.71
C ASP A 43 25.13 -27.59 8.64
N LYS A 44 24.83 -28.43 7.68
CA LYS A 44 23.85 -28.09 6.60
C LYS A 44 22.46 -27.82 7.16
N HIS A 45 22.08 -28.59 8.17
CA HIS A 45 20.79 -28.43 8.83
C HIS A 45 20.71 -27.10 9.58
N GLU A 46 21.74 -26.76 10.35
CA GLU A 46 21.80 -25.48 11.07
C GLU A 46 21.78 -24.28 10.13
N THR A 47 22.52 -24.35 9.03
CA THR A 47 22.53 -23.29 8.00
C THR A 47 21.15 -23.13 7.36
N ALA A 48 20.48 -24.23 7.03
CA ALA A 48 19.14 -24.22 6.45
C ALA A 48 18.13 -23.59 7.41
N LEU A 49 18.17 -23.93 8.69
CA LEU A 49 17.30 -23.33 9.70
C LEU A 49 17.54 -21.84 9.86
N SER A 50 18.82 -21.42 9.87
CA SER A 50 19.17 -19.99 9.96
C SER A 50 18.61 -19.21 8.77
N MET A 51 18.71 -19.76 7.56
CA MET A 51 18.15 -19.13 6.36
C MET A 51 16.63 -19.07 6.41
N MET A 52 15.97 -20.10 6.93
CA MET A 52 14.52 -20.12 7.12
C MET A 52 14.06 -19.06 8.12
N HIS A 53 14.79 -18.88 9.20
CA HIS A 53 14.51 -17.85 10.20
C HIS A 53 14.65 -16.45 9.62
N LEU A 54 15.67 -16.20 8.79
CA LEU A 54 15.86 -14.93 8.10
C LEU A 54 14.71 -14.66 7.14
N GLU A 55 14.28 -15.68 6.41
CA GLU A 55 13.15 -15.56 5.50
C GLU A 55 11.84 -15.27 6.26
N GLN A 56 11.63 -15.93 7.40
CA GLN A 56 10.48 -15.66 8.27
C GLN A 56 10.47 -14.20 8.75
N GLU A 57 11.63 -13.67 9.14
CA GLU A 57 11.75 -12.26 9.55
C GLU A 57 11.34 -11.31 8.43
N LYS A 58 11.82 -11.56 7.21
CA LYS A 58 11.47 -10.75 6.05
C LYS A 58 9.97 -10.78 5.76
N LEU A 59 9.36 -11.97 5.80
CA LEU A 59 7.94 -12.13 5.59
C LEU A 59 7.12 -11.45 6.68
N ASN A 60 7.54 -11.56 7.94
CA ASN A 60 6.88 -10.89 9.05
C ASN A 60 6.97 -9.38 8.96
N GLN A 61 8.11 -8.83 8.53
CA GLN A 61 8.27 -7.40 8.29
C GLN A 61 7.34 -6.93 7.17
N LYS A 62 7.28 -7.68 6.09
CA LYS A 62 6.40 -7.37 4.96
C LYS A 62 4.93 -7.41 5.38
N LEU A 63 4.56 -8.41 6.16
CA LEU A 63 3.20 -8.54 6.70
C LEU A 63 2.84 -7.32 7.57
N ALA A 64 3.74 -6.90 8.46
CA ALA A 64 3.53 -5.72 9.30
C ALA A 64 3.32 -4.46 8.46
N GLU A 65 4.10 -4.27 7.39
CA GLU A 65 3.95 -3.15 6.46
C GLU A 65 2.57 -3.16 5.78
N ILE A 66 2.14 -4.31 5.29
CA ILE A 66 0.86 -4.45 4.59
C ILE A 66 -0.31 -4.22 5.56
N ILE A 67 -0.22 -4.73 6.79
CA ILE A 67 -1.23 -4.48 7.82
C ILE A 67 -1.32 -2.98 8.14
N ALA A 68 -0.19 -2.30 8.26
CA ALA A 68 -0.16 -0.86 8.50
C ALA A 68 -0.81 -0.08 7.34
N GLN A 69 -0.54 -0.47 6.10
CA GLN A 69 -1.16 0.13 4.92
C GLN A 69 -2.68 -0.09 4.92
N LYS A 70 -3.12 -1.30 5.26
CA LYS A 70 -4.54 -1.61 5.35
C LYS A 70 -5.23 -0.79 6.43
N ASN A 71 -4.57 -0.61 7.58
CA ASN A 71 -5.12 0.22 8.66
C ASN A 71 -5.32 1.68 8.21
N VAL A 72 -4.41 2.22 7.41
CA VAL A 72 -4.57 3.57 6.84
C VAL A 72 -5.80 3.61 5.94
N VAL A 73 -5.92 2.65 5.02
CA VAL A 73 -7.04 2.60 4.06
C VAL A 73 -8.37 2.42 4.79
N ASP A 74 -8.41 1.52 5.78
CA ASP A 74 -9.63 1.24 6.55
C ASP A 74 -10.16 2.48 7.29
N LYS A 75 -9.29 3.36 7.73
CA LYS A 75 -9.65 4.59 8.46
C LYS A 75 -10.10 5.73 7.56
N ILE A 76 -9.88 5.62 6.25
CA ILE A 76 -10.31 6.66 5.31
C ILE A 76 -11.83 6.67 5.22
N ASP A 77 -12.44 7.85 5.40
CA ASP A 77 -13.85 8.05 5.16
C ASP A 77 -14.07 8.33 3.68
N ALA A 78 -14.59 7.33 2.96
CA ALA A 78 -14.82 7.43 1.52
C ALA A 78 -15.98 8.37 1.16
N ASP A 79 -16.76 8.78 2.14
CA ASP A 79 -17.90 9.70 1.93
C ASP A 79 -17.52 11.16 2.21
N ALA A 80 -16.35 11.40 2.81
CA ALA A 80 -15.87 12.76 3.07
C ALA A 80 -15.54 13.48 1.76
N ILE A 81 -15.93 14.75 1.71
CA ILE A 81 -15.61 15.64 0.58
C ILE A 81 -14.60 16.66 1.07
N HIS A 82 -13.47 16.77 0.35
CA HIS A 82 -12.40 17.66 0.74
C HIS A 82 -12.32 18.88 -0.18
N THR A 83 -12.12 20.05 0.39
CA THR A 83 -11.83 21.28 -0.36
C THR A 83 -10.34 21.52 -0.47
N LYS A 84 -9.57 20.98 0.48
CA LYS A 84 -8.10 20.95 0.46
C LYS A 84 -7.65 19.52 0.49
N VAL A 85 -6.52 19.24 -0.13
CA VAL A 85 -5.97 17.88 -0.18
C VAL A 85 -5.65 17.41 1.23
N ALA A 86 -6.22 16.26 1.60
CA ALA A 86 -6.04 15.61 2.88
C ALA A 86 -5.99 14.09 2.69
N LEU A 87 -5.74 13.36 3.77
CA LEU A 87 -5.80 11.89 3.71
C LEU A 87 -7.18 11.44 3.23
N GLY A 88 -7.21 10.57 2.24
CA GLY A 88 -8.44 10.09 1.61
C GLY A 88 -8.92 10.93 0.44
N SER A 89 -8.26 12.04 0.13
CA SER A 89 -8.58 12.86 -1.03
C SER A 89 -8.25 12.15 -2.34
N LEU A 90 -9.10 12.35 -3.33
CA LEU A 90 -8.85 11.97 -4.71
C LEU A 90 -8.56 13.25 -5.49
N VAL A 91 -7.35 13.37 -6.02
CA VAL A 91 -6.84 14.59 -6.63
C VAL A 91 -6.58 14.36 -8.10
N GLN A 92 -7.30 15.09 -8.96
CA GLN A 92 -7.08 15.08 -10.40
C GLN A 92 -6.18 16.24 -10.79
N THR A 93 -5.06 15.93 -11.41
CA THR A 93 -4.22 16.91 -12.12
C THR A 93 -4.47 16.81 -13.61
N ASN A 94 -3.63 17.46 -14.43
CA ASN A 94 -3.82 17.47 -15.88
C ASN A 94 -3.96 16.06 -16.49
N GLU A 95 -3.12 15.12 -16.04
CA GLU A 95 -3.06 13.79 -16.63
C GLU A 95 -3.13 12.64 -15.60
N MET A 96 -3.01 12.95 -14.32
CA MET A 96 -2.89 11.96 -13.26
C MET A 96 -3.99 12.08 -12.23
N LEU A 97 -4.34 10.94 -11.66
CA LEU A 97 -5.33 10.84 -10.61
C LEU A 97 -4.64 10.24 -9.38
N PHE A 98 -4.53 11.04 -8.32
CA PHE A 98 -3.85 10.65 -7.09
C PHE A 98 -4.84 10.34 -5.98
N TYR A 99 -4.61 9.25 -5.28
CA TYR A 99 -5.36 8.88 -4.08
C TYR A 99 -4.44 9.00 -2.88
N ILE A 100 -4.76 9.93 -1.98
CA ILE A 100 -3.92 10.22 -0.82
C ILE A 100 -4.22 9.20 0.27
N SER A 101 -3.34 8.22 0.43
CA SER A 101 -3.55 7.10 1.34
C SER A 101 -2.23 6.56 1.89
N ALA A 102 -1.64 5.61 1.20
CA ALA A 102 -0.37 4.98 1.53
C ALA A 102 0.39 4.70 0.23
N ALA A 103 1.61 4.20 0.36
CA ALA A 103 2.42 3.80 -0.80
C ALA A 103 1.92 2.46 -1.33
N LEU A 104 0.82 2.48 -2.07
CA LEU A 104 0.13 1.30 -2.59
C LEU A 104 0.41 1.14 -4.09
N PRO A 105 0.18 -0.08 -4.64
CA PRO A 105 0.33 -0.28 -6.08
C PRO A 105 -0.63 0.60 -6.87
N LYS A 106 -0.19 1.02 -8.04
CA LYS A 106 -1.03 1.69 -9.02
C LYS A 106 -2.11 0.72 -9.51
N ILE A 107 -3.36 1.19 -9.58
CA ILE A 107 -4.48 0.37 -10.05
C ILE A 107 -5.20 1.04 -11.20
N GLN A 108 -5.95 0.24 -11.94
CA GLN A 108 -6.89 0.74 -12.94
C GLN A 108 -8.30 0.39 -12.51
N LEU A 109 -9.17 1.39 -12.53
CA LEU A 109 -10.57 1.25 -12.16
C LEU A 109 -11.42 2.14 -13.08
N GLU A 110 -12.42 1.55 -13.75
CA GLU A 110 -13.30 2.26 -14.69
C GLU A 110 -12.51 3.04 -15.76
N ASN A 111 -11.47 2.39 -16.33
CA ASN A 111 -10.59 2.97 -17.36
C ASN A 111 -9.76 4.17 -16.89
N LYS A 112 -9.66 4.37 -15.57
CA LYS A 112 -8.81 5.40 -14.96
C LYS A 112 -7.68 4.76 -14.21
N THR A 113 -6.49 5.33 -14.34
CA THR A 113 -5.31 4.90 -13.58
C THR A 113 -5.23 5.73 -12.31
N ILE A 114 -5.18 5.05 -11.16
CA ILE A 114 -5.11 5.68 -9.85
C ILE A 114 -3.74 5.41 -9.26
N ILE A 115 -3.07 6.49 -8.85
CA ILE A 115 -1.75 6.45 -8.22
C ILE A 115 -1.96 6.76 -6.74
N ALA A 116 -1.74 5.76 -5.89
CA ALA A 116 -1.84 5.96 -4.44
C ALA A 116 -0.53 6.52 -3.92
N VAL A 117 -0.60 7.58 -3.14
CA VAL A 117 0.57 8.22 -2.55
C VAL A 117 0.36 8.42 -1.06
N SER A 118 1.44 8.28 -0.30
CA SER A 118 1.44 8.58 1.13
C SER A 118 1.57 10.10 1.35
N PRO A 119 0.88 10.67 2.35
CA PRO A 119 1.07 12.08 2.71
C PRO A 119 2.52 12.42 3.08
N GLN A 120 3.29 11.44 3.53
CA GLN A 120 4.68 11.62 3.94
C GLN A 120 5.67 11.48 2.79
N SER A 121 5.24 10.98 1.63
CA SER A 121 6.11 10.88 0.45
C SER A 121 6.44 12.27 -0.10
N PRO A 122 7.52 12.41 -0.89
CA PRO A 122 7.85 13.72 -1.48
C PRO A 122 6.70 14.32 -2.28
N LEU A 123 6.03 13.52 -3.09
CA LEU A 123 4.89 13.99 -3.88
C LEU A 123 3.67 14.26 -2.98
N GLY A 124 3.35 13.34 -2.09
CA GLY A 124 2.21 13.49 -1.18
C GLY A 124 2.34 14.72 -0.29
N SER A 125 3.55 14.99 0.22
CA SER A 125 3.79 16.17 1.05
C SER A 125 3.60 17.49 0.28
N GLN A 126 3.90 17.50 -1.02
CA GLN A 126 3.63 18.66 -1.87
C GLN A 126 2.13 18.86 -2.11
N LEU A 127 1.39 17.77 -2.26
CA LEU A 127 -0.05 17.84 -2.51
C LEU A 127 -0.86 18.22 -1.28
N MET A 128 -0.44 17.76 -0.09
CA MET A 128 -1.18 18.01 1.15
C MET A 128 -1.45 19.49 1.39
N GLY A 129 -2.71 19.80 1.71
CA GLY A 129 -3.15 21.16 2.01
C GLY A 129 -3.38 22.04 0.79
N LYS A 130 -3.12 21.55 -0.40
CA LYS A 130 -3.34 22.30 -1.64
C LYS A 130 -4.83 22.42 -1.95
N SER A 131 -5.17 23.44 -2.70
CA SER A 131 -6.55 23.75 -3.10
C SER A 131 -6.71 23.62 -4.60
N LEU A 132 -7.96 23.60 -5.06
CA LEU A 132 -8.29 23.60 -6.46
C LEU A 132 -7.59 24.77 -7.18
N GLY A 133 -6.96 24.47 -8.31
CA GLY A 133 -6.23 25.45 -9.09
C GLY A 133 -4.79 25.65 -8.70
N ASP A 134 -4.37 25.13 -7.54
CA ASP A 134 -2.94 25.22 -7.12
C ASP A 134 -2.06 24.38 -8.05
N GLU A 135 -0.81 24.81 -8.16
CA GLU A 135 0.19 24.09 -8.95
C GLU A 135 1.11 23.29 -8.04
N VAL A 136 1.52 22.12 -8.51
CA VAL A 136 2.54 21.26 -7.88
C VAL A 136 3.61 20.92 -8.90
N GLU A 137 4.85 20.80 -8.42
CA GLU A 137 5.98 20.43 -9.28
C GLU A 137 6.36 18.96 -9.01
N ILE A 138 6.35 18.16 -10.09
CA ILE A 138 6.70 16.75 -10.05
C ILE A 138 7.76 16.53 -11.13
N ASN A 139 8.99 16.13 -10.73
CA ASN A 139 10.09 15.86 -11.66
C ASN A 139 10.34 17.01 -12.64
N LYS A 140 10.36 18.25 -12.13
CA LYS A 140 10.54 19.50 -12.91
C LYS A 140 9.37 19.87 -13.82
N ASN A 141 8.29 19.10 -13.79
CA ASN A 141 7.05 19.41 -14.50
C ASN A 141 6.05 20.02 -13.53
N ARG A 142 5.32 21.04 -13.98
CA ARG A 142 4.28 21.68 -13.20
C ARG A 142 2.93 21.13 -13.59
N PHE A 143 2.14 20.76 -12.59
CA PHE A 143 0.77 20.27 -12.78
C PHE A 143 -0.19 21.13 -11.98
N GLN A 144 -1.35 21.37 -12.55
CA GLN A 144 -2.41 22.11 -11.88
C GLN A 144 -3.45 21.13 -11.33
N ILE A 145 -3.91 21.38 -10.11
CA ILE A 145 -4.98 20.59 -9.49
C ILE A 145 -6.30 20.98 -10.14
N LYS A 146 -6.93 20.02 -10.81
CA LYS A 146 -8.18 20.22 -11.56
C LYS A 146 -9.42 19.89 -10.76
N SER A 147 -9.32 18.92 -9.83
CA SER A 147 -10.41 18.57 -8.93
C SER A 147 -9.88 17.92 -7.67
N ILE A 148 -10.63 18.07 -6.59
CA ILE A 148 -10.38 17.43 -5.29
C ILE A 148 -11.69 16.86 -4.80
N GLU A 149 -11.68 15.57 -4.44
CA GLU A 149 -12.85 14.90 -3.84
C GLU A 149 -12.54 14.33 -2.47
#